data_6f630e5a72378b0b2b859acf7bbf5036
#
_entry.id   6f630e5a72378b0b2b859acf7bbf5036
#
_cell.length_a   1.000
_cell.length_b   1.000
_cell.length_c   1.000
_cell.angle_alpha   90.00
_cell.angle_beta   90.00
_cell.angle_gamma   90.00
#
_symmetry.space_group_name_H-M   'P 1'
#
loop_
_entity.id
_entity.type
_entity.pdbx_description
1 polymer ?
#
loop_
_entity_poly.entity_id
_entity_poly.type
_entity_poly.pdbx_seq_one_letter_code
_entity_poly.pdbx_strand_id
1 'polypeptide(L)'
;MDKSRLKRTVYGGLLAFGLGTIVDWAGHQLNLYQFHSNIINWMGNSLFYAAGPLFTMGTLFFQYLSLDRRLQAANIIAFTLAYFCVELLIIGAGGATYINWHFMASLVVDILVLTSMSYIGEIVVFRKTGKQERLFLYEE
;
A
#
# COMPACT_ATOMS: atom_id res chain seq x y z
N MET A 1 7.47 -19.31 13.41
CA MET A 1 6.97 -18.12 12.70
C MET A 1 5.84 -17.53 13.53
N ASP A 2 5.99 -16.31 13.98
CA ASP A 2 5.05 -15.67 14.91
C ASP A 2 3.72 -15.35 14.18
N LYS A 3 2.63 -15.99 14.62
CA LYS A 3 1.29 -15.84 14.02
C LYS A 3 0.78 -14.40 14.10
N SER A 4 1.24 -13.64 15.09
CA SER A 4 0.87 -12.23 15.27
C SER A 4 1.50 -11.34 14.19
N ARG A 5 2.75 -11.59 13.84
CA ARG A 5 3.44 -10.89 12.76
C ARG A 5 2.81 -11.19 11.41
N LEU A 6 2.44 -12.44 11.13
CA LEU A 6 1.81 -12.82 9.87
C LEU A 6 0.47 -12.11 9.67
N LYS A 7 -0.40 -12.09 10.71
CA LYS A 7 -1.69 -11.37 10.64
C LYS A 7 -1.51 -9.89 10.35
N ARG A 8 -0.49 -9.28 10.93
CA ARG A 8 -0.17 -7.86 10.77
C ARG A 8 0.26 -7.55 9.33
N THR A 9 1.17 -8.35 8.77
CA THR A 9 1.67 -8.14 7.40
C THR A 9 0.59 -8.39 6.35
N VAL A 10 -0.22 -9.43 6.50
CA VAL A 10 -1.35 -9.73 5.61
C VAL A 10 -2.39 -8.59 5.64
N TYR A 11 -2.66 -8.04 6.83
CA TYR A 11 -3.54 -6.88 6.96
C TYR A 11 -3.04 -5.66 6.17
N GLY A 12 -1.73 -5.40 6.20
CA GLY A 12 -1.09 -4.36 5.38
C GLY A 12 -1.28 -4.59 3.88
N GLY A 13 -1.12 -5.83 3.43
CA GLY A 13 -1.38 -6.21 2.03
C GLY A 13 -2.84 -5.99 1.62
N LEU A 14 -3.80 -6.40 2.46
CA LEU A 14 -5.23 -6.18 2.20
C LEU A 14 -5.60 -4.69 2.19
N LEU A 15 -5.01 -3.89 3.08
CA LEU A 15 -5.22 -2.45 3.12
C LEU A 15 -4.67 -1.76 1.87
N ALA A 16 -3.45 -2.13 1.44
CA ALA A 16 -2.86 -1.62 0.21
C ALA A 16 -3.68 -2.00 -1.02
N PHE A 17 -4.12 -3.26 -1.08
CA PHE A 17 -5.01 -3.74 -2.14
C PHE A 17 -6.30 -2.90 -2.21
N GLY A 18 -6.96 -2.66 -1.08
CA GLY A 18 -8.20 -1.89 -1.01
C GLY A 18 -8.00 -0.43 -1.42
N LEU A 19 -7.03 0.26 -0.79
CA LEU A 19 -6.74 1.68 -1.08
C LEU A 19 -6.24 1.87 -2.52
N GLY A 20 -5.33 1.02 -2.98
CA GLY A 20 -4.82 1.09 -4.35
C GLY A 20 -5.91 0.86 -5.39
N THR A 21 -6.79 -0.14 -5.17
CA THR A 21 -7.93 -0.38 -6.07
C THR A 21 -8.86 0.84 -6.15
N ILE A 22 -9.11 1.53 -5.03
CA ILE A 22 -9.93 2.75 -5.01
C ILE A 22 -9.26 3.87 -5.81
N VAL A 23 -7.96 4.06 -5.62
CA VAL A 23 -7.17 5.08 -6.34
C VAL A 23 -7.16 4.78 -7.84
N ASP A 24 -6.92 3.54 -8.23
CA ASP A 24 -6.89 3.11 -9.63
C ASP A 24 -8.26 3.23 -10.30
N TRP A 25 -9.33 2.86 -9.57
CA TRP A 25 -10.69 3.05 -10.06
C TRP A 25 -11.00 4.54 -10.29
N ALA A 26 -10.64 5.41 -9.35
CA ALA A 26 -10.82 6.86 -9.49
C ALA A 26 -9.99 7.42 -10.66
N GLY A 27 -8.75 6.99 -10.81
CA GLY A 27 -7.87 7.38 -11.92
C GLY A 27 -8.44 6.97 -13.28
N HIS A 28 -9.02 5.77 -13.36
CA HIS A 28 -9.69 5.29 -14.57
C HIS A 28 -10.96 6.11 -14.88
N GLN A 29 -11.80 6.39 -13.89
CA GLN A 29 -13.03 7.20 -14.08
C GLN A 29 -12.71 8.63 -14.52
N LEU A 30 -11.61 9.19 -14.04
CA LEU A 30 -11.15 10.54 -14.43
C LEU A 30 -10.33 10.56 -15.73
N ASN A 31 -10.17 9.41 -16.39
CA ASN A 31 -9.42 9.27 -17.64
C ASN A 31 -7.96 9.76 -17.53
N LEU A 32 -7.33 9.49 -16.37
CA LEU A 32 -5.98 9.93 -16.07
C LEU A 32 -4.93 8.98 -16.66
N TYR A 33 -5.17 7.67 -16.59
CA TYR A 33 -4.30 6.62 -17.12
C TYR A 33 -5.12 5.36 -17.47
N GLN A 34 -4.55 4.48 -18.27
CA GLN A 34 -5.16 3.21 -18.67
C GLN A 34 -4.16 2.07 -18.53
N PHE A 35 -4.64 0.95 -18.00
CA PHE A 35 -3.90 -0.32 -18.00
C PHE A 35 -4.24 -1.12 -19.26
N HIS A 36 -3.21 -1.68 -19.90
CA HIS A 36 -3.35 -2.46 -21.13
C HIS A 36 -3.28 -3.97 -20.91
N SER A 37 -3.41 -4.44 -19.67
CA SER A 37 -3.31 -5.87 -19.39
C SER A 37 -4.57 -6.60 -19.87
N ASN A 38 -4.37 -7.58 -20.75
CA ASN A 38 -5.43 -8.47 -21.25
C ASN A 38 -5.81 -9.59 -20.28
N ILE A 39 -5.26 -9.59 -19.05
CA ILE A 39 -5.45 -10.63 -18.05
C ILE A 39 -6.37 -10.08 -16.96
N ILE A 40 -7.64 -10.44 -17.00
CA ILE A 40 -8.68 -10.14 -16.00
C ILE A 40 -8.68 -8.66 -15.55
N ASN A 41 -9.42 -7.83 -16.27
CA ASN A 41 -9.72 -6.45 -15.87
C ASN A 41 -10.76 -6.44 -14.75
N TRP A 42 -10.41 -5.85 -13.60
CA TRP A 42 -11.34 -5.65 -12.49
C TRP A 42 -11.30 -4.19 -12.03
N MET A 43 -12.45 -3.52 -12.09
CA MET A 43 -12.61 -2.11 -11.68
C MET A 43 -11.60 -1.14 -12.34
N GLY A 44 -11.28 -1.37 -13.63
CA GLY A 44 -10.35 -0.49 -14.37
C GLY A 44 -8.87 -0.77 -14.14
N ASN A 45 -8.55 -1.78 -13.35
CA ASN A 45 -7.17 -2.20 -13.04
C ASN A 45 -6.94 -3.66 -13.46
N SER A 46 -5.69 -4.05 -13.61
CA SER A 46 -5.32 -5.45 -13.72
C SER A 46 -5.37 -6.12 -12.34
N LEU A 47 -6.20 -7.15 -12.19
CA LEU A 47 -6.24 -7.95 -10.96
C LEU A 47 -4.85 -8.51 -10.60
N PHE A 48 -4.05 -8.85 -11.61
CA PHE A 48 -2.68 -9.31 -11.42
C PHE A 48 -1.79 -8.25 -10.77
N TYR A 49 -1.92 -6.99 -11.20
CA TYR A 49 -1.19 -5.87 -10.61
C TYR A 49 -1.61 -5.60 -9.16
N ALA A 50 -2.91 -5.58 -8.92
CA ALA A 50 -3.45 -5.34 -7.59
C ALA A 50 -3.12 -6.48 -6.60
N ALA A 51 -3.27 -7.73 -6.99
CA ALA A 51 -3.00 -8.89 -6.15
C ALA A 51 -1.51 -9.23 -6.01
N GLY A 52 -0.68 -8.88 -6.98
CA GLY A 52 0.77 -9.09 -6.95
C GLY A 52 1.51 -7.91 -6.33
N PRO A 53 1.96 -6.94 -7.13
CA PRO A 53 2.81 -5.85 -6.66
C PRO A 53 2.20 -5.04 -5.51
N LEU A 54 0.93 -4.66 -5.61
CA LEU A 54 0.27 -3.81 -4.63
C LEU A 54 0.12 -4.51 -3.27
N PHE A 55 -0.36 -5.74 -3.27
CA PHE A 55 -0.50 -6.55 -2.06
C PHE A 55 0.87 -6.85 -1.41
N THR A 56 1.87 -7.21 -2.21
CA THR A 56 3.22 -7.51 -1.74
C THR A 56 3.88 -6.28 -1.11
N MET A 57 3.78 -5.12 -1.77
CA MET A 57 4.32 -3.87 -1.24
C MET A 57 3.64 -3.46 0.07
N GLY A 58 2.32 -3.58 0.17
CA GLY A 58 1.60 -3.31 1.41
C GLY A 58 1.99 -4.25 2.55
N THR A 59 2.19 -5.53 2.25
CA THR A 59 2.66 -6.53 3.20
C THR A 59 4.05 -6.18 3.73
N LEU A 60 4.98 -5.84 2.85
CA LEU A 60 6.34 -5.42 3.20
C LEU A 60 6.35 -4.10 3.97
N PHE A 61 5.56 -3.11 3.54
CA PHE A 61 5.46 -1.83 4.23
C PHE A 61 5.04 -2.00 5.69
N PHE A 62 4.04 -2.85 5.97
CA PHE A 62 3.60 -3.15 7.33
C PHE A 62 4.61 -3.96 8.14
N GLN A 63 5.46 -4.74 7.50
CA GLN A 63 6.54 -5.46 8.17
C GLN A 63 7.56 -4.50 8.80
N TYR A 64 7.82 -3.35 8.15
CA TYR A 64 8.75 -2.32 8.60
C TYR A 64 8.06 -1.13 9.29
N LEU A 65 6.76 -1.24 9.59
CA LEU A 65 6.03 -0.17 10.28
C LEU A 65 6.60 0.04 11.68
N SER A 66 6.95 1.28 12.00
CA SER A 66 7.54 1.70 13.27
C SER A 66 6.73 2.83 13.91
N LEU A 67 6.79 2.93 15.24
CA LEU A 67 6.25 4.08 16.01
C LEU A 67 7.20 5.28 16.01
N ASP A 68 8.48 5.07 15.71
CA ASP A 68 9.44 6.16 15.56
C ASP A 68 9.13 6.94 14.28
N ARG A 69 8.84 8.23 14.45
CA ARG A 69 8.46 9.13 13.34
C ARG A 69 9.53 9.25 12.27
N ARG A 70 10.81 9.17 12.64
CA ARG A 70 11.93 9.22 11.68
C ARG A 70 11.99 7.96 10.84
N LEU A 71 11.87 6.80 11.48
CA LEU A 71 11.84 5.51 10.79
C LEU A 71 10.59 5.37 9.93
N GLN A 72 9.45 5.87 10.40
CA GLN A 72 8.21 5.90 9.64
C GLN A 72 8.33 6.75 8.38
N ALA A 73 8.89 7.96 8.49
CA ALA A 73 9.13 8.83 7.34
C ALA A 73 10.11 8.18 6.34
N ALA A 74 11.21 7.60 6.83
CA ALA A 74 12.16 6.87 5.99
C ALA A 74 11.50 5.69 5.27
N ASN A 75 10.64 4.94 5.95
CA ASN A 75 9.87 3.83 5.38
C ASN A 75 8.92 4.32 4.26
N ILE A 76 8.16 5.40 4.51
CA ILE A 76 7.29 5.99 3.50
C ILE A 76 8.08 6.40 2.25
N ILE A 77 9.20 7.12 2.43
CA ILE A 77 10.05 7.56 1.31
C ILE A 77 10.60 6.35 0.54
N ALA A 78 11.15 5.36 1.24
CA ALA A 78 11.73 4.18 0.61
C ALA A 78 10.69 3.40 -0.21
N PHE A 79 9.49 3.20 0.33
CA PHE A 79 8.42 2.48 -0.37
C PHE A 79 7.78 3.31 -1.48
N THR A 80 7.68 4.64 -1.35
CA THR A 80 7.28 5.52 -2.46
C THR A 80 8.24 5.37 -3.64
N LEU A 81 9.54 5.41 -3.41
CA LEU A 81 10.54 5.25 -4.47
C LEU A 81 10.49 3.85 -5.09
N ALA A 82 10.35 2.81 -4.26
CA ALA A 82 10.24 1.44 -4.75
C ALA A 82 8.98 1.25 -5.61
N TYR A 83 7.84 1.80 -5.17
CA TYR A 83 6.58 1.74 -5.90
C TYR A 83 6.69 2.50 -7.23
N PHE A 84 7.27 3.69 -7.21
CA PHE A 84 7.53 4.47 -8.41
C PHE A 84 8.43 3.74 -9.42
N CYS A 85 9.46 3.02 -8.97
CA CYS A 85 10.26 2.17 -9.85
C CYS A 85 9.43 1.07 -10.50
N VAL A 86 8.53 0.42 -9.75
CA VAL A 86 7.62 -0.61 -10.30
C VAL A 86 6.68 0.01 -11.34
N GLU A 87 6.15 1.20 -11.08
CA GLU A 87 5.29 1.94 -12.00
C GLU A 87 6.02 2.27 -13.32
N LEU A 88 7.25 2.77 -13.24
CA LEU A 88 8.09 3.03 -14.42
C LEU A 88 8.35 1.75 -15.24
N LEU A 89 8.59 0.62 -14.57
CA LEU A 89 8.77 -0.66 -15.24
C LEU A 89 7.49 -1.11 -15.97
N ILE A 90 6.33 -0.94 -15.36
CA ILE A 90 5.03 -1.30 -15.96
C ILE A 90 4.75 -0.44 -17.19
N ILE A 91 4.98 0.88 -17.10
CA ILE A 91 4.82 1.81 -18.23
C ILE A 91 5.83 1.47 -19.34
N GLY A 92 7.09 1.25 -18.99
CA GLY A 92 8.15 0.86 -19.93
C GLY A 92 7.89 -0.47 -20.63
N ALA A 93 7.22 -1.40 -19.97
CA ALA A 93 6.79 -2.67 -20.56
C ALA A 93 5.48 -2.57 -21.38
N GLY A 94 4.89 -1.37 -21.50
CA GLY A 94 3.61 -1.17 -22.21
C GLY A 94 2.38 -1.67 -21.46
N GLY A 95 2.50 -1.93 -20.16
CA GLY A 95 1.40 -2.39 -19.32
C GLY A 95 0.40 -1.30 -18.93
N ALA A 96 0.82 -0.04 -18.96
CA ALA A 96 -0.02 1.12 -18.69
C ALA A 96 0.44 2.34 -19.50
N THR A 97 -0.50 3.27 -19.76
CA THR A 97 -0.21 4.57 -20.38
C THR A 97 -0.86 5.69 -19.59
N TYR A 98 -0.13 6.77 -19.40
CA TYR A 98 -0.67 8.03 -18.89
C TYR A 98 -1.37 8.79 -20.01
N ILE A 99 -2.56 9.30 -19.73
CA ILE A 99 -3.34 10.13 -20.66
C ILE A 99 -3.28 11.59 -20.20
N ASN A 100 -3.80 11.87 -19.00
CA ASN A 100 -3.81 13.19 -18.37
C ASN A 100 -3.14 13.13 -16.99
N TRP A 101 -2.10 12.32 -16.82
CA TRP A 101 -1.41 12.06 -15.57
C TRP A 101 0.08 12.39 -15.68
N HIS A 102 0.70 12.74 -14.57
CA HIS A 102 2.13 13.07 -14.51
C HIS A 102 2.80 12.27 -13.39
N PHE A 103 4.07 11.93 -13.58
CA PHE A 103 4.88 11.22 -12.60
C PHE A 103 4.89 11.87 -11.21
N MET A 104 4.89 13.22 -11.14
CA MET A 104 4.82 13.93 -9.87
C MET A 104 3.49 13.70 -9.14
N ALA A 105 2.39 13.56 -9.87
CA ALA A 105 1.10 13.25 -9.28
C ALA A 105 1.08 11.83 -8.69
N SER A 106 1.69 10.84 -9.37
CA SER A 106 1.88 9.49 -8.82
C SER A 106 2.64 9.52 -7.51
N LEU A 107 3.79 10.20 -7.45
CA LEU A 107 4.58 10.32 -6.23
C LEU A 107 3.79 10.92 -5.06
N VAL A 108 3.01 11.96 -5.32
CA VAL A 108 2.15 12.59 -4.29
C VAL A 108 1.08 11.63 -3.80
N VAL A 109 0.40 10.92 -4.71
CA VAL A 109 -0.63 9.95 -4.36
C VAL A 109 -0.03 8.80 -3.56
N ASP A 110 1.13 8.26 -3.96
CA ASP A 110 1.82 7.19 -3.24
C ASP A 110 2.18 7.61 -1.81
N ILE A 111 2.72 8.81 -1.63
CA ILE A 111 3.02 9.37 -0.29
C ILE A 111 1.74 9.47 0.54
N LEU A 112 0.63 9.96 -0.03
CA LEU A 112 -0.64 10.07 0.68
C LEU A 112 -1.20 8.71 1.07
N VAL A 113 -1.17 7.73 0.17
CA VAL A 113 -1.63 6.35 0.43
C VAL A 113 -0.78 5.71 1.53
N LEU A 114 0.55 5.75 1.43
CA LEU A 114 1.46 5.16 2.42
C LEU A 114 1.37 5.87 3.77
N THR A 115 1.18 7.18 3.79
CA THR A 115 0.93 7.94 5.03
C THR A 115 -0.38 7.50 5.67
N SER A 116 -1.45 7.38 4.90
CA SER A 116 -2.75 6.89 5.38
C SER A 116 -2.63 5.46 5.92
N MET A 117 -1.92 4.58 5.23
CA MET A 117 -1.62 3.22 5.68
C MET A 117 -0.84 3.21 6.99
N SER A 118 0.13 4.12 7.18
CA SER A 118 0.88 4.26 8.43
C SER A 118 -0.03 4.61 9.59
N TYR A 119 -0.91 5.59 9.44
CA TYR A 119 -1.87 5.98 10.49
C TYR A 119 -2.85 4.85 10.83
N ILE A 120 -3.42 4.20 9.83
CA ILE A 120 -4.32 3.07 10.04
C ILE A 120 -3.57 1.93 10.73
N GLY A 121 -2.34 1.65 10.30
CA GLY A 121 -1.47 0.64 10.90
C GLY A 121 -1.15 0.93 12.36
N GLU A 122 -0.87 2.19 12.73
CA GLU A 122 -0.69 2.59 14.12
C GLU A 122 -1.92 2.27 14.97
N ILE A 123 -3.11 2.64 14.50
CA ILE A 123 -4.37 2.41 15.23
C ILE A 123 -4.65 0.91 15.37
N VAL A 124 -4.53 0.14 14.28
CA VAL A 124 -4.94 -1.27 14.27
C VAL A 124 -3.91 -2.16 14.95
N VAL A 125 -2.62 -1.89 14.71
CA VAL A 125 -1.53 -2.76 15.16
C VAL A 125 -1.12 -2.44 16.60
N PHE A 126 -0.85 -1.17 16.90
CA PHE A 126 -0.24 -0.80 18.18
C PHE A 126 -1.28 -0.56 19.29
N ARG A 127 -2.48 -0.08 18.95
CA ARG A 127 -3.55 0.11 19.95
C ARG A 127 -4.09 -1.21 20.49
N LYS A 128 -4.10 -2.28 19.68
CA LYS A 128 -4.45 -3.64 20.14
C LYS A 128 -3.38 -4.22 21.07
N THR A 129 -2.10 -3.98 20.80
CA THR A 129 -1.01 -4.49 21.62
C THR A 129 -1.02 -3.84 23.01
N GLY A 130 -1.18 -2.52 23.12
CA GLY A 130 -1.26 -1.83 24.38
C GLY A 130 -2.48 -2.20 25.24
N LYS A 131 -3.58 -2.67 24.63
CA LYS A 131 -4.73 -3.19 25.37
C LYS A 131 -4.49 -4.60 25.93
N GLN A 132 -3.72 -5.42 25.21
CA GLN A 132 -3.34 -6.75 25.69
C GLN A 132 -2.33 -6.67 26.84
N GLU A 133 -1.34 -5.81 26.76
CA GLU A 133 -0.38 -5.62 27.86
C GLU A 133 -1.06 -5.12 29.14
N ARG A 134 -2.06 -4.23 29.04
CA ARG A 134 -2.82 -3.79 30.20
C ARG A 134 -3.67 -4.89 30.84
N LEU A 135 -4.21 -5.82 30.08
CA LEU A 135 -4.99 -6.93 30.61
C LEU A 135 -4.12 -7.89 31.44
N PHE A 136 -2.89 -8.14 31.04
CA PHE A 136 -1.94 -8.96 31.80
C PHE A 136 -1.47 -8.31 33.11
N LEU A 137 -1.46 -6.98 33.20
CA LEU A 137 -1.08 -6.25 34.42
C LEU A 137 -2.18 -6.16 35.48
N TYR A 138 -3.42 -6.53 35.14
CA TYR A 138 -4.56 -6.52 36.07
C TYR A 138 -4.93 -7.94 36.58
N GLU A 139 -4.24 -8.99 36.13
CA GLU A 139 -4.44 -10.36 36.58
C GLU A 139 -3.42 -10.80 37.67
N GLU A 140 -2.52 -9.93 38.14
CA GLU A 140 -1.67 -10.10 39.31
C GLU A 140 -2.24 -9.36 40.52
#